data_2936d66327d0846fce7532d1d2cd70ff
#
_entry.id   2936d66327d0846fce7532d1d2cd70ff
#
_cell.length_a   1.000
_cell.length_b   1.000
_cell.length_c   1.000
_cell.angle_alpha   90.00
_cell.angle_beta   90.00
_cell.angle_gamma   90.00
#
_symmetry.space_group_name_H-M   'P 1'
#
loop_
_entity.id
_entity.type
_entity.pdbx_description
1 polymer ?
#
loop_
_entity_poly.entity_id
_entity_poly.type
_entity_poly.pdbx_seq_one_letter_code
_entity_poly.pdbx_strand_id
1 'polypeptide(L)'
;ETFDIIHSHYWLTYPAGIHAKQVTGKPLVVHVHATDFDRSRGNVNPTVFGIEMDGMNHADHIITVSDLTRRTVIEKYHQDPAKVTTVHNAVTPLAPSILALPDRRGVKDKVVTFLGRITMQKGCEYFVEAAARVLERTKGVRFIMAGSGDMMDAMIRLAAERNISDRFHFTGFMKGQQVYEVFKASDVYVMPSVSEPFGISPLEAMQCGVPSIISYQSGCAEILNYAVKVDYWDIDAMADAIYALITYPEMHAFLKEEGLREVNSITWEAAGRKVRAIYDRYVR
;
A
#
# COMPACT_ATOMS: atom_id res chain seq x y z
N GLU A 1 -10.96 -8.13 33.56
CA GLU A 1 -9.53 -8.09 33.21
C GLU A 1 -8.97 -6.72 33.56
N THR A 2 -7.74 -6.68 34.08
CA THR A 2 -7.02 -5.44 34.34
C THR A 2 -6.18 -5.07 33.12
N PHE A 3 -6.22 -3.81 32.70
CA PHE A 3 -5.43 -3.27 31.61
C PHE A 3 -5.05 -1.82 31.94
N ASP A 4 -3.99 -1.31 31.33
CA ASP A 4 -3.44 0.01 31.62
C ASP A 4 -3.67 1.02 30.51
N ILE A 5 -3.95 0.56 29.29
CA ILE A 5 -4.15 1.40 28.10
C ILE A 5 -5.19 0.79 27.18
N ILE A 6 -5.91 1.65 26.48
CA ILE A 6 -6.87 1.28 25.44
C ILE A 6 -6.24 1.64 24.09
N HIS A 7 -6.18 0.69 23.16
CA HIS A 7 -5.69 0.94 21.80
C HIS A 7 -6.76 0.55 20.77
N SER A 8 -7.33 1.55 20.11
CA SER A 8 -8.36 1.37 19.11
C SER A 8 -7.78 1.49 17.70
N HIS A 9 -8.03 0.47 16.87
CA HIS A 9 -7.58 0.41 15.50
C HIS A 9 -8.75 0.65 14.57
N TYR A 10 -8.61 1.63 13.66
CA TYR A 10 -9.60 1.92 12.64
C TYR A 10 -10.93 2.48 13.18
N TRP A 11 -11.57 3.34 12.43
CA TRP A 11 -12.74 4.11 12.86
C TRP A 11 -13.89 3.29 13.46
N LEU A 12 -14.08 2.04 12.98
CA LEU A 12 -15.13 1.14 13.50
C LEU A 12 -15.00 0.83 15.01
N THR A 13 -13.79 0.89 15.56
CA THR A 13 -13.53 0.59 16.98
C THR A 13 -13.46 1.83 17.86
N TYR A 14 -13.43 3.03 17.28
CA TYR A 14 -13.28 4.27 18.06
C TYR A 14 -14.42 4.49 19.07
N PRO A 15 -15.71 4.28 18.73
CA PRO A 15 -16.80 4.42 19.70
C PRO A 15 -16.62 3.51 20.92
N ALA A 16 -16.18 2.26 20.71
CA ALA A 16 -15.92 1.32 21.80
C ALA A 16 -14.72 1.78 22.66
N GLY A 17 -13.66 2.31 22.04
CA GLY A 17 -12.51 2.86 22.76
C GLY A 17 -12.87 4.08 23.61
N ILE A 18 -13.69 4.99 23.07
CA ILE A 18 -14.20 6.16 23.80
C ILE A 18 -15.00 5.71 25.03
N HIS A 19 -15.93 4.78 24.83
CA HIS A 19 -16.75 4.26 25.93
C HIS A 19 -15.89 3.59 27.00
N ALA A 20 -14.93 2.75 26.59
CA ALA A 20 -14.00 2.13 27.54
C ALA A 20 -13.20 3.16 28.34
N LYS A 21 -12.72 4.24 27.69
CA LYS A 21 -12.06 5.36 28.39
C LYS A 21 -12.97 6.02 29.40
N GLN A 22 -14.22 6.31 29.04
CA GLN A 22 -15.19 6.94 29.95
C GLN A 22 -15.47 6.10 31.18
N VAL A 23 -15.58 4.77 31.04
CA VAL A 23 -15.89 3.84 32.14
C VAL A 23 -14.68 3.58 33.03
N THR A 24 -13.47 3.48 32.45
CA THR A 24 -12.29 3.02 33.18
C THR A 24 -11.33 4.13 33.58
N GLY A 25 -11.44 5.31 32.97
CA GLY A 25 -10.47 6.42 33.13
C GLY A 25 -9.10 6.13 32.54
N LYS A 26 -8.93 5.01 31.80
CA LYS A 26 -7.65 4.63 31.20
C LYS A 26 -7.36 5.43 29.92
N PRO A 27 -6.08 5.72 29.60
CA PRO A 27 -5.72 6.45 28.40
C PRO A 27 -6.11 5.70 27.12
N LEU A 28 -6.58 6.47 26.11
CA LEU A 28 -6.97 5.98 24.81
C LEU A 28 -5.94 6.39 23.74
N VAL A 29 -5.39 5.41 23.05
CA VAL A 29 -4.62 5.59 21.82
C VAL A 29 -5.48 5.16 20.64
N VAL A 30 -5.59 6.00 19.60
CA VAL A 30 -6.22 5.60 18.34
C VAL A 30 -5.17 5.42 17.26
N HIS A 31 -5.30 4.37 16.46
CA HIS A 31 -4.41 4.07 15.35
C HIS A 31 -5.15 4.26 14.02
N VAL A 32 -4.70 5.23 13.25
CA VAL A 32 -5.28 5.61 11.97
C VAL A 32 -4.58 4.85 10.86
N HIS A 33 -5.20 3.79 10.37
CA HIS A 33 -4.70 3.00 9.24
C HIS A 33 -5.09 3.59 7.88
N ALA A 34 -6.18 4.32 7.83
CA ALA A 34 -6.69 5.07 6.69
C ALA A 34 -7.77 6.02 7.18
N THR A 35 -7.98 7.11 6.48
CA THR A 35 -9.10 8.02 6.70
C THR A 35 -10.14 7.88 5.59
N ASP A 36 -11.31 8.49 5.79
CA ASP A 36 -12.32 8.51 4.75
C ASP A 36 -11.88 9.36 3.54
N PHE A 37 -11.01 10.33 3.73
CA PHE A 37 -10.38 11.07 2.62
C PHE A 37 -9.63 10.17 1.65
N ASP A 38 -8.93 9.14 2.16
CA ASP A 38 -8.20 8.17 1.34
C ASP A 38 -9.15 7.31 0.51
N ARG A 39 -10.26 6.87 1.12
CA ARG A 39 -11.21 5.96 0.47
C ARG A 39 -12.10 6.65 -0.55
N SER A 40 -12.41 7.93 -0.33
CA SER A 40 -13.42 8.69 -1.08
C SER A 40 -12.84 9.69 -2.09
N ARG A 41 -11.52 9.76 -2.22
CA ARG A 41 -10.83 10.84 -2.97
C ARG A 41 -11.28 12.24 -2.52
N GLY A 42 -11.54 12.42 -1.23
CA GLY A 42 -11.94 13.69 -0.66
C GLY A 42 -13.46 13.95 -0.61
N ASN A 43 -14.28 13.08 -1.20
CA ASN A 43 -15.75 13.14 -1.07
C ASN A 43 -16.20 12.33 0.16
N VAL A 44 -15.86 12.82 1.34
CA VAL A 44 -16.01 12.08 2.59
C VAL A 44 -17.47 11.82 2.96
N ASN A 45 -17.73 10.64 3.52
CA ASN A 45 -19.00 10.29 4.14
C ASN A 45 -19.11 11.02 5.49
N PRO A 46 -20.12 11.92 5.71
CA PRO A 46 -20.21 12.71 6.92
C PRO A 46 -20.29 11.87 8.21
N THR A 47 -20.93 10.71 8.16
CA THR A 47 -21.04 9.81 9.33
C THR A 47 -19.68 9.23 9.69
N VAL A 48 -18.94 8.71 8.70
CA VAL A 48 -17.62 8.15 8.93
C VAL A 48 -16.63 9.22 9.40
N PHE A 49 -16.65 10.38 8.75
CA PHE A 49 -15.84 11.54 9.15
C PHE A 49 -16.14 11.95 10.61
N GLY A 50 -17.43 12.00 11.00
CA GLY A 50 -17.81 12.32 12.36
C GLY A 50 -17.28 11.33 13.38
N ILE A 51 -17.33 10.02 13.10
CA ILE A 51 -16.78 8.99 13.98
C ILE A 51 -15.26 9.06 14.06
N GLU A 52 -14.58 9.29 12.93
CA GLU A 52 -13.12 9.49 12.89
C GLU A 52 -12.70 10.70 13.71
N MET A 53 -13.39 11.84 13.53
CA MET A 53 -13.16 13.08 14.28
C MET A 53 -13.38 12.88 15.78
N ASP A 54 -14.48 12.25 16.17
CA ASP A 54 -14.82 12.02 17.56
C ASP A 54 -13.78 11.11 18.24
N GLY A 55 -13.37 10.03 17.56
CA GLY A 55 -12.31 9.15 18.04
C GLY A 55 -10.99 9.88 18.27
N MET A 56 -10.58 10.68 17.30
CA MET A 56 -9.34 11.47 17.39
C MET A 56 -9.40 12.55 18.48
N ASN A 57 -10.55 13.21 18.68
CA ASN A 57 -10.74 14.23 19.71
C ASN A 57 -10.63 13.63 21.13
N HIS A 58 -11.19 12.44 21.35
CA HIS A 58 -11.16 11.77 22.65
C HIS A 58 -9.86 11.03 22.95
N ALA A 59 -9.04 10.76 21.94
CA ALA A 59 -7.76 10.08 22.13
C ALA A 59 -6.76 10.94 22.92
N ASP A 60 -5.97 10.33 23.81
CA ASP A 60 -4.83 10.93 24.45
C ASP A 60 -3.63 10.98 23.50
N HIS A 61 -3.54 10.01 22.57
CA HIS A 61 -2.54 9.97 21.51
C HIS A 61 -3.09 9.36 20.23
N ILE A 62 -2.56 9.82 19.10
CA ILE A 62 -2.92 9.35 17.77
C ILE A 62 -1.67 8.78 17.09
N ILE A 63 -1.77 7.55 16.61
CA ILE A 63 -0.74 6.91 15.79
C ILE A 63 -1.23 6.91 14.34
N THR A 64 -0.38 7.31 13.41
CA THR A 64 -0.65 7.25 11.97
C THR A 64 0.37 6.34 11.28
N VAL A 65 -0.04 5.66 10.20
CA VAL A 65 0.80 4.68 9.50
C VAL A 65 1.81 5.32 8.54
N SER A 66 1.73 6.63 8.33
CA SER A 66 2.63 7.41 7.47
C SER A 66 2.57 8.90 7.83
N ASP A 67 3.55 9.67 7.37
CA ASP A 67 3.52 11.13 7.47
C ASP A 67 2.47 11.74 6.53
N LEU A 68 2.15 11.06 5.42
CA LEU A 68 1.02 11.39 4.56
C LEU A 68 -0.29 11.37 5.35
N THR A 69 -0.56 10.27 6.06
CA THR A 69 -1.75 10.15 6.93
C THR A 69 -1.68 11.14 8.10
N ARG A 70 -0.49 11.38 8.67
CA ARG A 70 -0.29 12.37 9.73
C ARG A 70 -0.68 13.78 9.28
N ARG A 71 -0.27 14.20 8.10
CA ARG A 71 -0.68 15.49 7.52
C ARG A 71 -2.20 15.59 7.38
N THR A 72 -2.84 14.55 6.85
CA THR A 72 -4.30 14.49 6.72
C THR A 72 -4.99 14.64 8.09
N VAL A 73 -4.51 13.94 9.12
CA VAL A 73 -5.04 14.02 10.49
C VAL A 73 -4.89 15.41 11.09
N ILE A 74 -3.76 16.06 10.89
CA ILE A 74 -3.53 17.43 11.38
C ILE A 74 -4.37 18.46 10.61
N GLU A 75 -4.34 18.40 9.28
CA GLU A 75 -4.95 19.44 8.43
C GLU A 75 -6.46 19.28 8.27
N LYS A 76 -6.96 18.06 8.12
CA LYS A 76 -8.39 17.78 7.85
C LYS A 76 -9.20 17.47 9.09
N TYR A 77 -8.57 16.85 10.10
CA TYR A 77 -9.22 16.56 11.39
C TYR A 77 -8.79 17.53 12.50
N HIS A 78 -7.99 18.55 12.16
CA HIS A 78 -7.58 19.64 13.05
C HIS A 78 -6.96 19.15 14.37
N GLN A 79 -6.20 18.03 14.33
CA GLN A 79 -5.58 17.49 15.51
C GLN A 79 -4.26 18.21 15.85
N ASP A 80 -3.97 18.36 17.15
CA ASP A 80 -2.70 18.90 17.62
C ASP A 80 -1.53 18.04 17.12
N PRO A 81 -0.54 18.62 16.39
CA PRO A 81 0.65 17.89 15.95
C PRO A 81 1.43 17.18 17.05
N ALA A 82 1.41 17.71 18.29
CA ALA A 82 2.08 17.12 19.46
C ALA A 82 1.45 15.80 19.91
N LYS A 83 0.16 15.59 19.61
CA LYS A 83 -0.62 14.41 19.91
C LYS A 83 -0.50 13.32 18.85
N VAL A 84 0.09 13.61 17.67
CA VAL A 84 0.13 12.70 16.52
C VAL A 84 1.54 12.23 16.24
N THR A 85 1.75 10.91 16.26
CA THR A 85 3.05 10.28 15.96
C THR A 85 2.91 9.29 14.81
N THR A 86 3.84 9.36 13.84
CA THR A 86 3.93 8.40 12.75
C THR A 86 4.66 7.13 13.21
N VAL A 87 4.02 5.99 13.00
CA VAL A 87 4.63 4.66 13.10
C VAL A 87 4.35 3.91 11.81
N HIS A 88 5.34 3.88 10.93
CA HIS A 88 5.21 3.18 9.65
C HIS A 88 4.95 1.69 9.88
N ASN A 89 4.09 1.13 9.03
CA ASN A 89 3.91 -0.31 8.97
C ASN A 89 5.19 -1.01 8.51
N ALA A 90 5.22 -2.31 8.68
CA ALA A 90 6.31 -3.16 8.26
C ALA A 90 5.80 -4.35 7.44
N VAL A 91 6.66 -5.26 7.11
CA VAL A 91 6.33 -6.49 6.41
C VAL A 91 6.77 -7.70 7.24
N THR A 92 6.00 -8.78 7.17
CA THR A 92 6.36 -10.03 7.82
C THR A 92 7.39 -10.77 6.95
N PRO A 93 8.48 -11.30 7.52
CA PRO A 93 9.43 -12.12 6.76
C PRO A 93 8.73 -13.27 6.03
N LEU A 94 9.15 -13.57 4.80
CA LEU A 94 8.57 -14.63 4.02
C LEU A 94 8.75 -15.99 4.71
N ALA A 95 7.66 -16.76 4.77
CA ALA A 95 7.71 -18.15 5.27
C ALA A 95 8.61 -19.02 4.36
N PRO A 96 9.29 -20.06 4.91
CA PRO A 96 10.11 -20.96 4.10
C PRO A 96 9.36 -21.59 2.92
N SER A 97 8.08 -21.87 3.06
CA SER A 97 7.22 -22.38 1.98
C SER A 97 7.09 -21.39 0.81
N ILE A 98 7.07 -20.11 1.08
CA ILE A 98 7.04 -19.05 0.05
C ILE A 98 8.41 -18.90 -0.62
N LEU A 99 9.48 -18.95 0.17
CA LEU A 99 10.85 -18.90 -0.38
C LEU A 99 11.14 -20.09 -1.30
N ALA A 100 10.55 -21.26 -1.03
CA ALA A 100 10.67 -22.47 -1.84
C ALA A 100 9.80 -22.46 -3.11
N LEU A 101 8.93 -21.46 -3.29
CA LEU A 101 8.14 -21.35 -4.52
C LEU A 101 9.08 -21.18 -5.72
N PRO A 102 8.81 -21.91 -6.82
CA PRO A 102 9.62 -21.77 -8.02
C PRO A 102 9.49 -20.35 -8.57
N ASP A 103 10.60 -19.79 -8.99
CA ASP A 103 10.58 -18.64 -9.86
C ASP A 103 9.89 -19.00 -11.18
N ARG A 104 9.42 -18.00 -11.86
CA ARG A 104 8.67 -18.07 -13.12
C ARG A 104 9.20 -19.16 -14.07
N ARG A 105 8.33 -20.08 -14.52
CA ARG A 105 8.68 -21.12 -15.51
C ARG A 105 7.94 -20.88 -16.83
N GLY A 106 8.69 -20.95 -17.93
CA GLY A 106 8.12 -21.17 -19.29
C GLY A 106 7.53 -19.94 -19.99
N VAL A 107 7.47 -18.75 -19.37
CA VAL A 107 7.00 -17.52 -20.02
C VAL A 107 8.21 -16.71 -20.48
N LYS A 108 8.33 -16.44 -21.79
CA LYS A 108 9.43 -15.64 -22.36
C LYS A 108 9.21 -14.13 -22.19
N ASP A 109 7.95 -13.70 -22.26
CA ASP A 109 7.58 -12.30 -22.14
C ASP A 109 7.86 -11.79 -20.71
N LYS A 110 8.24 -10.54 -20.56
CA LYS A 110 8.31 -9.88 -19.25
C LYS A 110 6.93 -9.75 -18.65
N VAL A 111 6.83 -9.82 -17.33
CA VAL A 111 5.55 -9.72 -16.62
C VAL A 111 5.55 -8.51 -15.70
N VAL A 112 4.60 -7.62 -15.92
CA VAL A 112 4.36 -6.42 -15.11
C VAL A 112 3.04 -6.59 -14.38
N THR A 113 3.06 -6.44 -13.06
CA THR A 113 1.91 -6.79 -12.20
C THR A 113 1.40 -5.60 -11.41
N PHE A 114 0.09 -5.41 -11.44
CA PHE A 114 -0.70 -4.68 -10.45
C PHE A 114 -1.38 -5.69 -9.53
N LEU A 115 -1.32 -5.47 -8.22
CA LEU A 115 -2.01 -6.30 -7.24
C LEU A 115 -2.71 -5.43 -6.18
N GLY A 116 -4.02 -5.63 -6.03
CA GLY A 116 -4.80 -4.89 -5.05
C GLY A 116 -6.30 -4.90 -5.34
N ARG A 117 -7.06 -4.11 -4.59
CA ARG A 117 -8.47 -3.86 -4.92
C ARG A 117 -8.56 -3.10 -6.24
N ILE A 118 -9.43 -3.54 -7.13
CA ILE A 118 -9.65 -2.87 -8.42
C ILE A 118 -10.67 -1.74 -8.20
N THR A 119 -10.19 -0.63 -7.65
CA THR A 119 -10.99 0.53 -7.26
C THR A 119 -10.30 1.81 -7.68
N MET A 120 -11.06 2.89 -7.74
CA MET A 120 -10.57 4.24 -8.06
C MET A 120 -9.39 4.69 -7.18
N GLN A 121 -9.40 4.33 -5.88
CA GLN A 121 -8.33 4.66 -4.94
C GLN A 121 -6.98 4.06 -5.36
N LYS A 122 -7.01 2.88 -5.98
CA LYS A 122 -5.81 2.13 -6.37
C LYS A 122 -5.25 2.51 -7.74
N GLY A 123 -5.95 3.38 -8.49
CA GLY A 123 -5.45 3.94 -9.75
C GLY A 123 -5.26 2.90 -10.84
N CYS A 124 -6.12 1.88 -10.87
CA CYS A 124 -6.02 0.77 -11.83
C CYS A 124 -6.12 1.23 -13.30
N GLU A 125 -6.84 2.33 -13.57
CA GLU A 125 -6.92 2.96 -14.87
C GLU A 125 -5.57 3.48 -15.38
N TYR A 126 -4.76 4.08 -14.50
CA TYR A 126 -3.43 4.58 -14.85
C TYR A 126 -2.48 3.43 -15.20
N PHE A 127 -2.62 2.28 -14.55
CA PHE A 127 -1.87 1.08 -14.90
C PHE A 127 -2.19 0.58 -16.31
N VAL A 128 -3.47 0.55 -16.69
CA VAL A 128 -3.88 0.13 -18.04
C VAL A 128 -3.38 1.11 -19.09
N GLU A 129 -3.47 2.42 -18.84
CA GLU A 129 -2.97 3.44 -19.76
C GLU A 129 -1.43 3.38 -19.91
N ALA A 130 -0.70 3.20 -18.81
CA ALA A 130 0.75 3.02 -18.87
C ALA A 130 1.14 1.75 -19.65
N ALA A 131 0.39 0.66 -19.46
CA ALA A 131 0.58 -0.57 -20.23
C ALA A 131 0.40 -0.35 -21.73
N ALA A 132 -0.60 0.43 -22.15
CA ALA A 132 -0.79 0.79 -23.56
C ALA A 132 0.44 1.51 -24.12
N ARG A 133 0.99 2.50 -23.40
CA ARG A 133 2.22 3.22 -23.77
C ARG A 133 3.44 2.30 -23.88
N VAL A 134 3.59 1.36 -22.96
CA VAL A 134 4.68 0.37 -23.00
C VAL A 134 4.55 -0.51 -24.24
N LEU A 135 3.34 -0.95 -24.58
CA LEU A 135 3.06 -1.84 -25.72
C LEU A 135 3.20 -1.16 -27.10
N GLU A 136 3.23 0.17 -27.15
CA GLU A 136 3.64 0.93 -28.35
C GLU A 136 5.14 0.71 -28.64
N ARG A 137 5.97 0.50 -27.62
CA ARG A 137 7.44 0.41 -27.69
C ARG A 137 7.97 -1.01 -27.73
N THR A 138 7.28 -1.98 -27.10
CA THR A 138 7.69 -3.39 -27.06
C THR A 138 6.52 -4.35 -27.01
N LYS A 139 6.68 -5.53 -27.64
CA LYS A 139 5.66 -6.59 -27.63
C LYS A 139 6.00 -7.76 -26.70
N GLY A 140 7.21 -7.79 -26.13
CA GLY A 140 7.68 -8.86 -25.27
C GLY A 140 7.29 -8.70 -23.80
N VAL A 141 6.10 -8.15 -23.53
CA VAL A 141 5.60 -7.90 -22.17
C VAL A 141 4.14 -8.30 -22.03
N ARG A 142 3.78 -8.79 -20.86
CA ARG A 142 2.42 -9.10 -20.41
C ARG A 142 2.12 -8.39 -19.13
N PHE A 143 0.85 -8.08 -18.91
CA PHE A 143 0.36 -7.37 -17.74
C PHE A 143 -0.59 -8.26 -16.94
N ILE A 144 -0.39 -8.30 -15.63
CA ILE A 144 -1.31 -8.98 -14.70
C ILE A 144 -2.02 -7.91 -13.87
N MET A 145 -3.34 -7.96 -13.87
CA MET A 145 -4.17 -7.21 -12.92
C MET A 145 -4.79 -8.19 -11.95
N ALA A 146 -4.16 -8.29 -10.77
CA ALA A 146 -4.53 -9.24 -9.72
C ALA A 146 -5.39 -8.56 -8.64
N GLY A 147 -6.59 -9.09 -8.43
CA GLY A 147 -7.53 -8.59 -7.45
C GLY A 147 -8.95 -8.56 -7.93
N SER A 148 -9.82 -7.94 -7.13
CA SER A 148 -11.24 -7.71 -7.47
C SER A 148 -11.67 -6.33 -6.98
N GLY A 149 -12.76 -5.82 -7.53
CA GLY A 149 -13.32 -4.53 -7.15
C GLY A 149 -14.35 -4.05 -8.16
N ASP A 150 -14.96 -2.93 -7.85
CA ASP A 150 -16.06 -2.31 -8.61
C ASP A 150 -15.64 -1.80 -9.99
N MET A 151 -14.35 -1.59 -10.22
CA MET A 151 -13.81 -1.16 -11.51
C MET A 151 -13.34 -2.30 -12.43
N MET A 152 -13.46 -3.58 -12.03
CA MET A 152 -12.93 -4.70 -12.83
C MET A 152 -13.45 -4.68 -14.27
N ASP A 153 -14.78 -4.60 -14.47
CA ASP A 153 -15.39 -4.58 -15.78
C ASP A 153 -14.98 -3.35 -16.61
N ALA A 154 -14.76 -2.22 -15.94
CA ALA A 154 -14.26 -1.00 -16.60
C ALA A 154 -12.83 -1.19 -17.09
N MET A 155 -11.97 -1.86 -16.32
CA MET A 155 -10.58 -2.13 -16.71
C MET A 155 -10.49 -3.12 -17.87
N ILE A 156 -11.34 -4.14 -17.89
CA ILE A 156 -11.43 -5.07 -19.02
C ILE A 156 -11.86 -4.33 -20.31
N ARG A 157 -12.87 -3.45 -20.21
CA ARG A 157 -13.29 -2.62 -21.34
C ARG A 157 -12.19 -1.66 -21.80
N LEU A 158 -11.51 -0.99 -20.85
CA LEU A 158 -10.42 -0.07 -21.19
C LEU A 158 -9.27 -0.79 -21.92
N ALA A 159 -8.89 -1.98 -21.48
CA ALA A 159 -7.88 -2.79 -22.15
C ALA A 159 -8.32 -3.17 -23.58
N ALA A 160 -9.61 -3.44 -23.80
CA ALA A 160 -10.16 -3.70 -25.15
C ALA A 160 -10.16 -2.43 -26.02
N GLU A 161 -10.56 -1.29 -25.49
CA GLU A 161 -10.53 0.01 -26.18
C GLU A 161 -9.13 0.42 -26.61
N ARG A 162 -8.11 0.07 -25.80
CA ARG A 162 -6.69 0.28 -26.11
C ARG A 162 -6.10 -0.80 -27.03
N ASN A 163 -6.88 -1.83 -27.41
CA ASN A 163 -6.44 -2.97 -28.24
C ASN A 163 -5.27 -3.75 -27.63
N ILE A 164 -5.28 -3.95 -26.30
CA ILE A 164 -4.21 -4.63 -25.55
C ILE A 164 -4.73 -5.80 -24.70
N SER A 165 -5.97 -6.23 -24.87
CA SER A 165 -6.59 -7.32 -24.08
C SER A 165 -5.82 -8.64 -24.16
N ASP A 166 -5.20 -8.95 -25.30
CA ASP A 166 -4.38 -10.15 -25.52
C ASP A 166 -3.08 -10.14 -24.69
N ARG A 167 -2.71 -9.00 -24.14
CA ARG A 167 -1.55 -8.80 -23.27
C ARG A 167 -1.87 -8.69 -21.80
N PHE A 168 -3.16 -8.63 -21.45
CA PHE A 168 -3.64 -8.57 -20.08
C PHE A 168 -4.13 -9.92 -19.56
N HIS A 169 -3.84 -10.19 -18.28
CA HIS A 169 -4.41 -11.29 -17.52
C HIS A 169 -5.08 -10.75 -16.25
N PHE A 170 -6.40 -10.89 -16.17
CA PHE A 170 -7.20 -10.51 -15.02
C PHE A 170 -7.44 -11.75 -14.16
N THR A 171 -6.87 -11.80 -12.95
CA THR A 171 -6.87 -13.02 -12.14
C THR A 171 -8.11 -13.18 -11.26
N GLY A 172 -8.81 -12.08 -10.96
CA GLY A 172 -9.77 -12.04 -9.86
C GLY A 172 -9.08 -11.99 -8.49
N PHE A 173 -9.87 -12.18 -7.44
CA PHE A 173 -9.38 -12.10 -6.05
C PHE A 173 -8.37 -13.21 -5.74
N MET A 174 -7.28 -12.83 -5.09
CA MET A 174 -6.21 -13.73 -4.66
C MET A 174 -5.95 -13.61 -3.16
N LYS A 175 -5.53 -14.70 -2.52
CA LYS A 175 -5.22 -14.73 -1.08
C LYS A 175 -4.08 -15.70 -0.76
N GLY A 176 -3.42 -15.42 0.36
CA GLY A 176 -2.39 -16.30 0.91
C GLY A 176 -1.25 -16.54 -0.09
N GLN A 177 -0.90 -17.79 -0.31
CA GLN A 177 0.21 -18.18 -1.17
C GLN A 177 0.07 -17.70 -2.63
N GLN A 178 -1.15 -17.61 -3.17
CA GLN A 178 -1.40 -17.15 -4.55
C GLN A 178 -0.84 -15.73 -4.82
N VAL A 179 -0.86 -14.85 -3.81
CA VAL A 179 -0.28 -13.50 -3.91
C VAL A 179 1.22 -13.59 -4.20
N TYR A 180 1.91 -14.44 -3.46
CA TYR A 180 3.37 -14.63 -3.63
C TYR A 180 3.73 -15.36 -4.91
N GLU A 181 2.89 -16.28 -5.38
CA GLU A 181 3.04 -16.93 -6.69
C GLU A 181 2.99 -15.91 -7.82
N VAL A 182 2.08 -14.93 -7.73
CA VAL A 182 2.02 -13.82 -8.69
C VAL A 182 3.26 -12.93 -8.60
N PHE A 183 3.71 -12.56 -7.41
CA PHE A 183 4.94 -11.78 -7.27
C PHE A 183 6.15 -12.55 -7.83
N LYS A 184 6.31 -13.82 -7.50
CA LYS A 184 7.39 -14.68 -8.03
C LYS A 184 7.36 -14.83 -9.56
N ALA A 185 6.19 -14.69 -10.18
CA ALA A 185 6.03 -14.69 -11.63
C ALA A 185 6.31 -13.33 -12.27
N SER A 186 6.47 -12.26 -11.48
CA SER A 186 6.56 -10.88 -11.96
C SER A 186 8.00 -10.42 -12.13
N ASP A 187 8.25 -9.62 -13.17
CA ASP A 187 9.52 -8.89 -13.34
C ASP A 187 9.43 -7.48 -12.71
N VAL A 188 8.25 -6.86 -12.71
CA VAL A 188 8.00 -5.51 -12.16
C VAL A 188 6.65 -5.48 -11.47
N TYR A 189 6.59 -4.85 -10.31
CA TYR A 189 5.34 -4.54 -9.61
C TYR A 189 5.01 -3.05 -9.73
N VAL A 190 3.75 -2.70 -9.95
CA VAL A 190 3.30 -1.31 -10.07
C VAL A 190 2.12 -1.05 -9.13
N MET A 191 2.25 -0.02 -8.29
CA MET A 191 1.20 0.47 -7.40
C MET A 191 0.92 1.96 -7.68
N PRO A 192 0.05 2.28 -8.64
CA PRO A 192 -0.26 3.65 -9.05
C PRO A 192 -1.38 4.27 -8.21
N SER A 193 -1.37 4.03 -6.91
CA SER A 193 -2.46 4.45 -6.03
C SER A 193 -2.60 5.96 -5.98
N VAL A 194 -3.85 6.44 -6.08
CA VAL A 194 -4.19 7.87 -5.98
C VAL A 194 -4.04 8.38 -4.54
N SER A 195 -4.37 7.53 -3.58
CA SER A 195 -4.15 7.75 -2.15
C SER A 195 -3.93 6.41 -1.48
N GLU A 196 -2.75 6.20 -0.95
CA GLU A 196 -2.38 4.98 -0.24
C GLU A 196 -1.83 5.34 1.14
N PRO A 197 -2.55 5.12 2.21
CA PRO A 197 -2.10 5.47 3.56
C PRO A 197 -0.74 4.91 3.92
N PHE A 198 -0.45 3.68 3.50
CA PHE A 198 0.89 3.10 3.59
C PHE A 198 1.26 2.30 2.33
N GLY A 199 0.64 1.13 2.09
CA GLY A 199 0.97 0.23 0.98
C GLY A 199 1.94 -0.87 1.39
N ILE A 200 1.43 -2.01 1.84
CA ILE A 200 2.25 -3.18 2.22
C ILE A 200 2.69 -3.97 0.98
N SER A 201 1.85 -4.02 -0.05
CA SER A 201 2.11 -4.83 -1.25
C SER A 201 3.42 -4.53 -2.00
N PRO A 202 3.94 -3.29 -2.08
CA PRO A 202 5.28 -3.05 -2.63
C PRO A 202 6.38 -3.72 -1.80
N LEU A 203 6.25 -3.72 -0.45
CA LEU A 203 7.21 -4.37 0.43
C LEU A 203 7.19 -5.90 0.21
N GLU A 204 6.00 -6.50 0.07
CA GLU A 204 5.84 -7.93 -0.21
C GLU A 204 6.42 -8.31 -1.59
N ALA A 205 6.21 -7.46 -2.61
CA ALA A 205 6.81 -7.64 -3.93
C ALA A 205 8.35 -7.58 -3.87
N MET A 206 8.90 -6.58 -3.17
CA MET A 206 10.35 -6.42 -2.98
C MET A 206 10.96 -7.58 -2.19
N GLN A 207 10.25 -8.15 -1.20
CA GLN A 207 10.68 -9.39 -0.52
C GLN A 207 10.75 -10.60 -1.46
N CYS A 208 9.91 -10.61 -2.50
CA CYS A 208 9.98 -11.61 -3.56
C CYS A 208 11.07 -11.30 -4.61
N GLY A 209 11.85 -10.24 -4.42
CA GLY A 209 12.88 -9.80 -5.35
C GLY A 209 12.31 -9.14 -6.61
N VAL A 210 11.15 -8.49 -6.51
CA VAL A 210 10.49 -7.80 -7.62
C VAL A 210 10.65 -6.29 -7.46
N PRO A 211 11.37 -5.60 -8.37
CA PRO A 211 11.44 -4.14 -8.38
C PRO A 211 10.05 -3.51 -8.44
N SER A 212 9.84 -2.48 -7.65
CA SER A 212 8.53 -1.85 -7.49
C SER A 212 8.52 -0.42 -8.02
N ILE A 213 7.47 -0.06 -8.74
CA ILE A 213 7.12 1.30 -9.13
C ILE A 213 5.91 1.70 -8.29
N ILE A 214 6.01 2.80 -7.55
CA ILE A 214 4.99 3.25 -6.62
C ILE A 214 4.64 4.71 -6.84
N SER A 215 3.41 5.10 -6.48
CA SER A 215 3.06 6.52 -6.51
C SER A 215 3.68 7.28 -5.34
N TYR A 216 4.05 8.55 -5.57
CA TYR A 216 4.42 9.47 -4.50
C TYR A 216 3.30 9.66 -3.46
N GLN A 217 2.04 9.41 -3.86
CA GLN A 217 0.85 9.52 -3.02
C GLN A 217 0.61 8.27 -2.16
N SER A 218 1.69 7.62 -1.74
CA SER A 218 1.67 6.44 -0.87
C SER A 218 2.62 6.59 0.31
N GLY A 219 2.19 6.14 1.51
CA GLY A 219 3.00 6.23 2.72
C GLY A 219 4.29 5.41 2.67
N CYS A 220 4.32 4.29 1.94
CA CYS A 220 5.55 3.52 1.76
C CYS A 220 6.61 4.27 0.94
N ALA A 221 6.22 5.26 0.11
CA ALA A 221 7.16 6.10 -0.62
C ALA A 221 8.07 6.93 0.32
N GLU A 222 7.65 7.14 1.57
CA GLU A 222 8.43 7.87 2.58
C GLU A 222 9.67 7.08 3.03
N ILE A 223 9.62 5.74 2.97
CA ILE A 223 10.64 4.86 3.55
C ILE A 223 11.33 3.94 2.54
N LEU A 224 10.79 3.78 1.33
CA LEU A 224 11.40 2.95 0.28
C LEU A 224 12.28 3.81 -0.61
N ASN A 225 13.59 3.65 -0.53
CA ASN A 225 14.55 4.38 -1.36
C ASN A 225 14.84 3.68 -2.69
N TYR A 226 14.68 2.35 -2.72
CA TYR A 226 14.94 1.51 -3.90
C TYR A 226 13.67 1.10 -4.65
N ALA A 227 12.55 1.78 -4.42
CA ALA A 227 11.40 1.76 -5.30
C ALA A 227 11.44 2.97 -6.24
N VAL A 228 11.06 2.79 -7.51
CA VAL A 228 10.89 3.91 -8.45
C VAL A 228 9.60 4.64 -8.09
N LYS A 229 9.67 5.96 -7.96
CA LYS A 229 8.54 6.79 -7.53
C LYS A 229 8.09 7.69 -8.67
N VAL A 230 6.78 7.67 -8.95
CA VAL A 230 6.15 8.48 -9.98
C VAL A 230 4.86 9.11 -9.44
N ASP A 231 4.39 10.18 -10.02
CA ASP A 231 3.04 10.64 -9.75
C ASP A 231 2.04 9.70 -10.43
N TYR A 232 0.94 9.36 -9.73
CA TYR A 232 -0.02 8.37 -10.25
C TYR A 232 -0.66 8.81 -11.59
N TRP A 233 -0.77 10.13 -11.82
CA TRP A 233 -1.34 10.71 -13.05
C TRP A 233 -0.33 10.83 -14.19
N ASP A 234 0.98 10.69 -13.92
CA ASP A 234 2.02 10.77 -14.94
C ASP A 234 2.21 9.41 -15.61
N ILE A 235 1.32 9.15 -16.57
CA ILE A 235 1.26 7.89 -17.31
C ILE A 235 2.56 7.66 -18.10
N ASP A 236 3.15 8.72 -18.66
CA ASP A 236 4.36 8.61 -19.47
C ASP A 236 5.57 8.29 -18.58
N ALA A 237 5.73 8.94 -17.44
CA ALA A 237 6.78 8.59 -16.47
C ALA A 237 6.63 7.16 -15.94
N MET A 238 5.39 6.71 -15.68
CA MET A 238 5.11 5.33 -15.27
C MET A 238 5.47 4.33 -16.37
N ALA A 239 5.10 4.61 -17.61
CA ALA A 239 5.43 3.78 -18.76
C ALA A 239 6.94 3.72 -19.01
N ASP A 240 7.64 4.85 -18.89
CA ASP A 240 9.11 4.93 -18.99
C ASP A 240 9.80 4.11 -17.90
N ALA A 241 9.33 4.19 -16.66
CA ALA A 241 9.86 3.40 -15.56
C ALA A 241 9.65 1.88 -15.79
N ILE A 242 8.46 1.47 -16.23
CA ILE A 242 8.19 0.07 -16.60
C ILE A 242 9.13 -0.36 -17.73
N TYR A 243 9.21 0.42 -18.82
CA TYR A 243 10.03 0.12 -19.97
C TYR A 243 11.51 -0.01 -19.59
N ALA A 244 12.02 0.89 -18.75
CA ALA A 244 13.39 0.84 -18.28
C ALA A 244 13.69 -0.44 -17.50
N LEU A 245 12.81 -0.82 -16.56
CA LEU A 245 12.99 -2.02 -15.73
C LEU A 245 12.91 -3.33 -16.51
N ILE A 246 12.11 -3.40 -17.58
CA ILE A 246 12.03 -4.61 -18.39
C ILE A 246 13.12 -4.69 -19.47
N THR A 247 13.78 -3.56 -19.79
CA THR A 247 14.76 -3.45 -20.89
C THR A 247 16.20 -3.44 -20.42
N TYR A 248 16.49 -2.82 -19.26
CA TYR A 248 17.84 -2.67 -18.73
C TYR A 248 18.11 -3.63 -17.57
N PRO A 249 18.75 -4.81 -17.83
CA PRO A 249 18.91 -5.85 -16.82
C PRO A 249 19.76 -5.41 -15.62
N GLU A 250 20.72 -4.50 -15.81
CA GLU A 250 21.56 -3.99 -14.72
C GLU A 250 20.75 -3.13 -13.75
N MET A 251 19.87 -2.27 -14.26
CA MET A 251 18.97 -1.47 -13.43
C MET A 251 17.99 -2.36 -12.66
N HIS A 252 17.41 -3.36 -13.36
CA HIS A 252 16.52 -4.33 -12.73
C HIS A 252 17.23 -5.10 -11.61
N ALA A 253 18.45 -5.63 -11.87
CA ALA A 253 19.21 -6.39 -10.90
C ALA A 253 19.59 -5.53 -9.68
N PHE A 254 20.02 -4.30 -9.89
CA PHE A 254 20.36 -3.35 -8.83
C PHE A 254 19.15 -3.09 -7.91
N LEU A 255 17.98 -2.72 -8.48
CA LEU A 255 16.79 -2.43 -7.69
C LEU A 255 16.21 -3.68 -7.01
N LYS A 256 16.34 -4.86 -7.63
CA LYS A 256 15.99 -6.14 -7.01
C LYS A 256 16.85 -6.40 -5.77
N GLU A 257 18.15 -6.27 -5.87
CA GLU A 257 19.10 -6.59 -4.79
C GLU A 257 19.00 -5.59 -3.63
N GLU A 258 19.09 -4.30 -3.94
CA GLU A 258 19.03 -3.25 -2.92
C GLU A 258 17.64 -3.14 -2.30
N GLY A 259 16.58 -3.27 -3.10
CA GLY A 259 15.21 -3.30 -2.59
C GLY A 259 14.95 -4.47 -1.64
N LEU A 260 15.49 -5.65 -1.94
CA LEU A 260 15.39 -6.82 -1.04
C LEU A 260 16.14 -6.57 0.28
N ARG A 261 17.32 -5.95 0.24
CA ARG A 261 18.07 -5.57 1.46
C ARG A 261 17.30 -4.56 2.29
N GLU A 262 16.77 -3.51 1.65
CA GLU A 262 16.03 -2.44 2.31
C GLU A 262 14.78 -2.99 3.00
N VAL A 263 13.95 -3.74 2.30
CA VAL A 263 12.67 -4.21 2.84
C VAL A 263 12.84 -5.19 4.00
N ASN A 264 13.91 -5.98 4.02
CA ASN A 264 14.23 -6.88 5.13
C ASN A 264 14.67 -6.14 6.40
N SER A 265 15.01 -4.85 6.32
CA SER A 265 15.30 -4.01 7.49
C SER A 265 14.03 -3.38 8.11
N ILE A 266 12.91 -3.41 7.40
CA ILE A 266 11.63 -2.82 7.83
C ILE A 266 10.83 -3.88 8.59
N THR A 267 10.94 -3.89 9.91
CA THR A 267 10.42 -4.97 10.76
C THR A 267 9.30 -4.53 11.69
N TRP A 268 8.38 -5.44 11.98
CA TRP A 268 7.30 -5.20 12.95
C TRP A 268 7.83 -4.99 14.37
N GLU A 269 8.99 -5.55 14.72
CA GLU A 269 9.65 -5.32 16.01
C GLU A 269 10.07 -3.86 16.16
N ALA A 270 10.55 -3.23 15.08
CA ALA A 270 10.91 -1.81 15.10
C ALA A 270 9.67 -0.93 15.24
N ALA A 271 8.57 -1.25 14.53
CA ALA A 271 7.30 -0.57 14.67
C ALA A 271 6.73 -0.75 16.09
N GLY A 272 6.76 -1.98 16.63
CA GLY A 272 6.30 -2.30 17.98
C GLY A 272 7.05 -1.54 19.07
N ARG A 273 8.38 -1.38 18.93
CA ARG A 273 9.17 -0.54 19.88
C ARG A 273 8.70 0.91 19.89
N LYS A 274 8.36 1.49 18.73
CA LYS A 274 7.82 2.86 18.64
C LYS A 274 6.45 2.97 19.32
N VAL A 275 5.57 1.99 19.09
CA VAL A 275 4.26 1.93 19.77
C VAL A 275 4.44 1.79 21.29
N ARG A 276 5.35 0.91 21.74
CA ARG A 276 5.66 0.75 23.17
C ARG A 276 6.15 2.04 23.80
N ALA A 277 7.04 2.77 23.15
CA ALA A 277 7.52 4.06 23.63
C ALA A 277 6.41 5.12 23.77
N ILE A 278 5.35 5.02 22.95
CA ILE A 278 4.15 5.85 23.10
C ILE A 278 3.37 5.43 24.36
N TYR A 279 3.16 4.12 24.56
CA TYR A 279 2.46 3.62 25.76
C TYR A 279 3.15 4.03 27.06
N ASP A 280 4.47 3.94 27.11
CA ASP A 280 5.27 4.27 28.31
C ASP A 280 5.13 5.74 28.76
N ARG A 281 4.56 6.63 27.91
CA ARG A 281 4.21 8.01 28.30
C ARG A 281 2.94 8.09 29.14
N TYR A 282 2.05 7.12 29.02
CA TYR A 282 0.71 7.12 29.60
C TYR A 282 0.51 6.07 30.68
N VAL A 283 1.34 5.03 30.71
CA VAL A 283 1.32 3.97 31.72
C VAL A 283 2.43 4.25 32.72
N ARG A 284 2.05 4.50 33.97
CA ARG A 284 2.99 4.72 35.11
C ARG A 284 3.13 3.45 35.93
#